data_a56f33683524a906a82d26fab8629608
#
_entry.id   a56f33683524a906a82d26fab8629608
#
_cell.length_a   1.000
_cell.length_b   1.000
_cell.length_c   1.000
_cell.angle_alpha   90.00
_cell.angle_beta   90.00
_cell.angle_gamma   90.00
#
_symmetry.space_group_name_H-M   'P 1'
#
loop_
_entity.id
_entity.type
_entity.pdbx_description
1 polymer ?
#
loop_
_entity_poly.entity_id
_entity_poly.type
_entity_poly.pdbx_seq_one_letter_code
_entity_poly.pdbx_strand_id
1 'polypeptide(L)'
;MSKPAQLPISQPSISLRALEPDDLEFLYALENDSDIWGVSDTLAPVSRHALREYLAHATADFYAVRQLRLVIATNIGSPAVGVVDLFDYDPLHQRAGVGIIIRAGQRRHGYARQALELLKNHAREVLRLHQIYATVGADNAASLRLFRVAGFRRVGTRHAWLRTAQGWRDGVELQSLLNPASSV
;
A
#
# COMPACT_ATOMS: atom_id res chain seq x y z
N MET A 1 -20.48 -8.80 -41.75
CA MET A 1 -21.02 -8.97 -40.40
C MET A 1 -19.95 -8.53 -39.39
N SER A 2 -20.07 -7.30 -38.91
CA SER A 2 -19.11 -6.71 -37.96
C SER A 2 -19.37 -7.27 -36.56
N LYS A 3 -18.30 -7.78 -35.90
CA LYS A 3 -18.34 -8.17 -34.49
C LYS A 3 -18.75 -6.95 -33.62
N PRO A 4 -19.66 -7.09 -32.66
CA PRO A 4 -19.97 -6.01 -31.75
C PRO A 4 -18.72 -5.70 -30.92
N ALA A 5 -18.39 -4.42 -30.84
CA ALA A 5 -17.33 -3.93 -29.96
C ALA A 5 -17.71 -4.27 -28.51
N GLN A 6 -16.90 -5.14 -27.89
CA GLN A 6 -17.00 -5.35 -26.45
C GLN A 6 -16.62 -4.05 -25.75
N LEU A 7 -17.59 -3.41 -25.09
CA LEU A 7 -17.32 -2.32 -24.16
C LEU A 7 -16.33 -2.82 -23.09
N PRO A 8 -15.34 -2.02 -22.72
CA PRO A 8 -14.42 -2.41 -21.66
C PRO A 8 -15.24 -2.66 -20.38
N ILE A 9 -15.09 -3.84 -19.79
CA ILE A 9 -15.65 -4.15 -18.47
C ILE A 9 -15.12 -3.07 -17.53
N SER A 10 -15.99 -2.19 -17.06
CA SER A 10 -15.60 -1.16 -16.09
C SER A 10 -15.10 -1.88 -14.85
N GLN A 11 -13.80 -1.76 -14.57
CA GLN A 11 -13.26 -2.25 -13.32
C GLN A 11 -13.99 -1.53 -12.17
N PRO A 12 -14.36 -2.22 -11.09
CA PRO A 12 -15.05 -1.59 -9.99
C PRO A 12 -14.19 -0.41 -9.50
N SER A 13 -14.76 0.78 -9.46
CA SER A 13 -14.09 1.95 -8.94
C SER A 13 -13.79 1.75 -7.44
N ILE A 14 -12.61 2.13 -7.02
CA ILE A 14 -12.23 2.18 -5.61
C ILE A 14 -12.00 3.63 -5.20
N SER A 15 -12.08 3.88 -3.91
CA SER A 15 -11.66 5.12 -3.27
C SER A 15 -10.63 4.84 -2.18
N LEU A 16 -9.83 5.85 -1.88
CA LEU A 16 -8.99 5.88 -0.68
C LEU A 16 -9.67 6.85 0.31
N ARG A 17 -9.85 6.38 1.54
CA ARG A 17 -10.44 7.19 2.61
C ARG A 17 -9.66 7.06 3.91
N ALA A 18 -9.86 8.01 4.81
CA ALA A 18 -9.32 7.93 6.15
C ALA A 18 -9.86 6.70 6.90
N LEU A 19 -9.13 6.30 7.93
CA LEU A 19 -9.58 5.34 8.92
C LEU A 19 -10.72 5.94 9.76
N GLU A 20 -11.73 5.13 10.03
CA GLU A 20 -12.87 5.49 10.89
C GLU A 20 -12.98 4.51 12.06
N PRO A 21 -13.62 4.89 13.17
CA PRO A 21 -13.82 3.99 14.32
C PRO A 21 -14.48 2.65 13.96
N ASP A 22 -15.36 2.66 12.94
CA ASP A 22 -16.06 1.47 12.45
C ASP A 22 -15.13 0.49 11.69
N ASP A 23 -13.91 0.90 11.36
CA ASP A 23 -12.91 0.02 10.74
C ASP A 23 -12.23 -0.94 11.74
N LEU A 24 -12.58 -0.89 13.04
CA LEU A 24 -11.93 -1.69 14.07
C LEU A 24 -11.91 -3.18 13.74
N GLU A 25 -13.05 -3.77 13.41
CA GLU A 25 -13.12 -5.22 13.15
C GLU A 25 -12.45 -5.60 11.83
N PHE A 26 -12.48 -4.70 10.84
CA PHE A 26 -11.72 -4.87 9.60
C PHE A 26 -10.23 -4.90 9.87
N LEU A 27 -9.70 -3.92 10.61
CA LEU A 27 -8.28 -3.87 10.97
C LEU A 27 -7.87 -5.04 11.86
N TYR A 28 -8.71 -5.41 12.84
CA TYR A 28 -8.45 -6.55 13.70
C TYR A 28 -8.28 -7.84 12.90
N ALA A 29 -9.15 -8.08 11.93
CA ALA A 29 -9.05 -9.25 11.06
C ALA A 29 -7.83 -9.17 10.12
N LEU A 30 -7.50 -7.97 9.63
CA LEU A 30 -6.37 -7.77 8.71
C LEU A 30 -5.01 -7.94 9.43
N GLU A 31 -4.83 -7.26 10.56
CA GLU A 31 -3.54 -7.24 11.30
C GLU A 31 -3.25 -8.59 11.99
N ASN A 32 -4.27 -9.41 12.24
CA ASN A 32 -4.13 -10.74 12.84
C ASN A 32 -4.17 -11.88 11.81
N ASP A 33 -4.19 -11.58 10.53
CA ASP A 33 -4.06 -12.58 9.46
C ASP A 33 -2.60 -13.03 9.35
N SER A 34 -2.32 -14.26 9.76
CA SER A 34 -0.97 -14.84 9.76
C SER A 34 -0.31 -14.89 8.37
N ASP A 35 -1.10 -14.92 7.30
CA ASP A 35 -0.59 -14.87 5.92
C ASP A 35 0.02 -13.50 5.56
N ILE A 36 -0.33 -12.47 6.34
CA ILE A 36 0.13 -11.10 6.13
C ILE A 36 1.38 -10.80 6.98
N TRP A 37 1.56 -11.45 8.13
CA TRP A 37 2.65 -11.17 9.06
C TRP A 37 4.03 -11.19 8.41
N GLY A 38 4.27 -12.11 7.47
CA GLY A 38 5.54 -12.21 6.75
C GLY A 38 5.85 -11.06 5.79
N VAL A 39 4.89 -10.17 5.55
CA VAL A 39 5.02 -9.02 4.64
C VAL A 39 4.70 -7.68 5.31
N SER A 40 4.21 -7.69 6.56
CA SER A 40 3.83 -6.50 7.34
C SER A 40 4.73 -6.24 8.55
N ASP A 41 5.82 -7.01 8.71
CA ASP A 41 6.72 -6.94 9.87
C ASP A 41 6.01 -7.11 11.23
N THR A 42 4.82 -7.74 11.23
CA THR A 42 4.03 -8.01 12.43
C THR A 42 4.66 -9.18 13.19
N LEU A 43 5.03 -8.94 14.45
CA LEU A 43 5.71 -9.93 15.31
C LEU A 43 4.77 -10.59 16.32
N ALA A 44 3.60 -10.00 16.57
CA ALA A 44 2.65 -10.47 17.58
C ALA A 44 1.22 -10.07 17.20
N PRO A 45 0.21 -10.81 17.69
CA PRO A 45 -1.18 -10.41 17.52
C PRO A 45 -1.48 -9.03 18.10
N VAL A 46 -2.30 -8.26 17.40
CA VAL A 46 -2.73 -6.94 17.84
C VAL A 46 -4.09 -7.04 18.52
N SER A 47 -4.23 -6.43 19.71
CA SER A 47 -5.49 -6.43 20.46
C SER A 47 -6.47 -5.38 19.91
N ARG A 48 -7.78 -5.60 20.13
CA ARG A 48 -8.79 -4.58 19.82
C ARG A 48 -8.60 -3.29 20.64
N HIS A 49 -8.05 -3.38 21.83
CA HIS A 49 -7.74 -2.20 22.63
C HIS A 49 -6.67 -1.35 21.94
N ALA A 50 -5.55 -1.95 21.54
CA ALA A 50 -4.48 -1.24 20.83
C ALA A 50 -4.97 -0.63 19.51
N LEU A 51 -5.85 -1.33 18.78
CA LEU A 51 -6.44 -0.79 17.55
C LEU A 51 -7.41 0.37 17.80
N ARG A 52 -8.17 0.37 18.90
CA ARG A 52 -9.00 1.54 19.27
C ARG A 52 -8.15 2.76 19.56
N GLU A 53 -7.08 2.60 20.34
CA GLU A 53 -6.12 3.68 20.59
C GLU A 53 -5.46 4.17 19.29
N TYR A 54 -5.07 3.26 18.42
CA TYR A 54 -4.55 3.61 17.10
C TYR A 54 -5.56 4.41 16.27
N LEU A 55 -6.81 3.97 16.20
CA LEU A 55 -7.88 4.66 15.46
C LEU A 55 -8.18 6.04 16.05
N ALA A 56 -8.17 6.18 17.38
CA ALA A 56 -8.36 7.47 18.04
C ALA A 56 -7.29 8.51 17.68
N HIS A 57 -6.10 8.06 17.29
CA HIS A 57 -4.98 8.91 16.87
C HIS A 57 -4.74 8.91 15.34
N ALA A 58 -5.59 8.24 14.58
CA ALA A 58 -5.42 8.09 13.12
C ALA A 58 -5.54 9.42 12.33
N THR A 59 -6.08 10.47 12.95
CA THR A 59 -6.16 11.83 12.38
C THR A 59 -4.91 12.67 12.61
N ALA A 60 -3.86 12.09 13.20
CA ALA A 60 -2.62 12.80 13.46
C ALA A 60 -1.99 13.32 12.14
N ASP A 61 -1.39 14.50 12.24
CA ASP A 61 -0.76 15.15 11.09
C ASP A 61 0.33 14.26 10.48
N PHE A 62 0.21 13.99 9.18
CA PHE A 62 1.18 13.22 8.39
C PHE A 62 2.63 13.68 8.59
N TYR A 63 2.84 14.99 8.64
CA TYR A 63 4.19 15.56 8.79
C TYR A 63 4.77 15.32 10.18
N ALA A 64 3.91 15.26 11.21
CA ALA A 64 4.32 15.00 12.57
C ALA A 64 4.59 13.51 12.83
N VAL A 65 3.67 12.64 12.39
CA VAL A 65 3.79 11.19 12.61
C VAL A 65 4.57 10.46 11.52
N ARG A 66 4.82 11.12 10.39
CA ARG A 66 5.55 10.59 9.23
C ARG A 66 4.94 9.33 8.63
N GLN A 67 3.66 9.16 8.83
CA GLN A 67 2.89 8.02 8.34
C GLN A 67 1.49 8.46 7.92
N LEU A 68 0.99 7.88 6.83
CA LEU A 68 -0.39 8.01 6.38
C LEU A 68 -0.91 6.62 6.05
N ARG A 69 -1.98 6.18 6.73
CA ARG A 69 -2.70 4.94 6.37
C ARG A 69 -4.08 5.28 5.85
N LEU A 70 -4.41 4.73 4.69
CA LEU A 70 -5.70 4.91 4.03
C LEU A 70 -6.37 3.56 3.80
N VAL A 71 -7.68 3.53 3.99
CA VAL A 71 -8.52 2.39 3.67
C VAL A 71 -8.82 2.37 2.17
N ILE A 72 -8.70 1.21 1.56
CA ILE A 72 -9.14 0.94 0.18
C ILE A 72 -10.57 0.43 0.25
N ALA A 73 -11.52 1.22 -0.27
CA ALA A 73 -12.95 0.87 -0.33
C ALA A 73 -13.42 0.78 -1.78
N THR A 74 -14.32 -0.17 -2.08
CA THR A 74 -14.86 -0.36 -3.45
C THR A 74 -15.90 0.67 -3.84
N ASN A 75 -16.58 1.27 -2.85
CA ASN A 75 -17.53 2.38 -3.00
C ASN A 75 -17.52 3.18 -1.71
N ILE A 76 -18.06 4.41 -1.75
CA ILE A 76 -18.27 5.20 -0.53
C ILE A 76 -19.25 4.44 0.38
N GLY A 77 -18.83 4.13 1.61
CA GLY A 77 -19.62 3.36 2.58
C GLY A 77 -19.59 1.84 2.40
N SER A 78 -18.86 1.32 1.41
CA SER A 78 -18.69 -0.14 1.22
C SER A 78 -17.62 -0.71 2.14
N PRO A 79 -17.66 -2.04 2.41
CA PRO A 79 -16.66 -2.67 3.25
C PRO A 79 -15.25 -2.47 2.70
N ALA A 80 -14.31 -2.22 3.60
CA ALA A 80 -12.91 -2.11 3.29
C ALA A 80 -12.36 -3.41 2.68
N VAL A 81 -11.60 -3.28 1.59
CA VAL A 81 -10.98 -4.41 0.88
C VAL A 81 -9.47 -4.50 1.14
N GLY A 82 -8.87 -3.47 1.71
CA GLY A 82 -7.46 -3.42 2.02
C GLY A 82 -7.05 -2.08 2.64
N VAL A 83 -5.76 -1.92 2.84
CA VAL A 83 -5.12 -0.68 3.27
C VAL A 83 -3.93 -0.36 2.38
N VAL A 84 -3.60 0.91 2.28
CA VAL A 84 -2.39 1.40 1.65
C VAL A 84 -1.75 2.44 2.55
N ASP A 85 -0.43 2.36 2.71
CA ASP A 85 0.34 3.16 3.64
C ASP A 85 1.42 3.97 2.91
N LEU A 86 1.64 5.19 3.39
CA LEU A 86 2.92 5.89 3.29
C LEU A 86 3.58 5.87 4.67
N PHE A 87 4.87 5.57 4.75
CA PHE A 87 5.63 5.51 6.00
C PHE A 87 7.05 6.06 5.81
N ASP A 88 7.75 6.28 6.90
CA ASP A 88 9.13 6.81 6.89
C ASP A 88 9.27 8.08 6.02
N TYR A 89 8.29 8.98 6.15
CA TYR A 89 8.35 10.24 5.41
C TYR A 89 9.59 11.04 5.81
N ASP A 90 10.37 11.37 4.79
CA ASP A 90 11.57 12.22 4.90
C ASP A 90 11.26 13.59 4.27
N PRO A 91 11.06 14.64 5.12
CA PRO A 91 10.68 15.97 4.63
C PRO A 91 11.80 16.66 3.85
N LEU A 92 13.08 16.37 4.18
CA LEU A 92 14.21 16.95 3.47
C LEU A 92 14.30 16.46 2.03
N HIS A 93 14.12 15.16 1.84
CA HIS A 93 14.23 14.51 0.53
C HIS A 93 12.87 14.28 -0.13
N GLN A 94 11.77 14.72 0.49
CA GLN A 94 10.40 14.60 -0.03
C GLN A 94 10.08 13.19 -0.53
N ARG A 95 10.42 12.19 0.28
CA ARG A 95 10.22 10.76 -0.05
C ARG A 95 9.50 10.03 1.07
N ALA A 96 8.80 8.94 0.70
CA ALA A 96 8.17 8.03 1.66
C ALA A 96 8.22 6.59 1.16
N GLY A 97 8.24 5.65 2.08
CA GLY A 97 7.99 4.25 1.80
C GLY A 97 6.51 4.02 1.50
N VAL A 98 6.18 2.99 0.73
CA VAL A 98 4.80 2.60 0.46
C VAL A 98 4.59 1.11 0.74
N GLY A 99 3.52 0.80 1.48
CA GLY A 99 3.00 -0.53 1.73
C GLY A 99 1.57 -0.67 1.23
N ILE A 100 1.17 -1.86 0.85
CA ILE A 100 -0.20 -2.14 0.43
C ILE A 100 -0.59 -3.57 0.78
N ILE A 101 -1.77 -3.71 1.36
CA ILE A 101 -2.34 -5.01 1.73
C ILE A 101 -3.78 -5.08 1.22
N ILE A 102 -4.10 -6.14 0.49
CA ILE A 102 -5.47 -6.50 0.10
C ILE A 102 -5.87 -7.78 0.83
N ARG A 103 -7.06 -7.80 1.44
CA ARG A 103 -7.61 -9.00 2.08
C ARG A 103 -7.61 -10.18 1.10
N ALA A 104 -7.34 -11.38 1.61
CA ALA A 104 -7.19 -12.60 0.79
C ALA A 104 -8.34 -12.79 -0.21
N GLY A 105 -9.59 -12.73 0.26
CA GLY A 105 -10.79 -12.88 -0.58
C GLY A 105 -11.05 -11.73 -1.58
N GLN A 106 -10.27 -10.65 -1.54
CA GLN A 106 -10.44 -9.46 -2.39
C GLN A 106 -9.25 -9.26 -3.35
N ARG A 107 -8.32 -10.21 -3.38
CA ARG A 107 -7.17 -10.17 -4.30
C ARG A 107 -7.59 -10.49 -5.73
N ARG A 108 -6.75 -10.12 -6.71
CA ARG A 108 -6.93 -10.37 -8.15
C ARG A 108 -8.08 -9.61 -8.83
N HIS A 109 -8.69 -8.63 -8.16
CA HIS A 109 -9.71 -7.74 -8.73
C HIS A 109 -9.15 -6.41 -9.27
N GLY A 110 -7.82 -6.25 -9.27
CA GLY A 110 -7.18 -5.01 -9.72
C GLY A 110 -7.17 -3.87 -8.70
N TYR A 111 -7.71 -4.07 -7.50
CA TYR A 111 -7.82 -3.04 -6.45
C TYR A 111 -6.46 -2.46 -6.05
N ALA A 112 -5.46 -3.32 -5.82
CA ALA A 112 -4.13 -2.87 -5.41
C ALA A 112 -3.48 -1.93 -6.44
N ARG A 113 -3.62 -2.21 -7.73
CA ARG A 113 -3.10 -1.34 -8.78
C ARG A 113 -3.79 0.02 -8.77
N GLN A 114 -5.12 0.05 -8.71
CA GLN A 114 -5.88 1.29 -8.66
C GLN A 114 -5.53 2.10 -7.41
N ALA A 115 -5.38 1.44 -6.24
CA ALA A 115 -5.01 2.09 -4.99
C ALA A 115 -3.63 2.74 -5.08
N LEU A 116 -2.63 2.06 -5.67
CA LEU A 116 -1.31 2.64 -5.89
C LEU A 116 -1.35 3.84 -6.84
N GLU A 117 -2.16 3.83 -7.89
CA GLU A 117 -2.32 4.99 -8.79
C GLU A 117 -2.96 6.18 -8.06
N LEU A 118 -4.01 5.95 -7.27
CA LEU A 118 -4.64 6.99 -6.46
C LEU A 118 -3.67 7.56 -5.42
N LEU A 119 -2.92 6.69 -4.73
CA LEU A 119 -1.91 7.10 -3.75
C LEU A 119 -0.79 7.93 -4.39
N LYS A 120 -0.29 7.51 -5.56
CA LYS A 120 0.73 8.26 -6.31
C LYS A 120 0.24 9.66 -6.67
N ASN A 121 -1.00 9.78 -7.12
CA ASN A 121 -1.58 11.08 -7.43
C ASN A 121 -1.70 11.95 -6.17
N HIS A 122 -2.19 11.39 -5.06
CA HIS A 122 -2.26 12.09 -3.78
C HIS A 122 -0.87 12.51 -3.28
N ALA A 123 0.10 11.61 -3.32
CA ALA A 123 1.48 11.87 -2.92
C ALA A 123 2.11 13.01 -3.75
N ARG A 124 1.83 13.06 -5.06
CA ARG A 124 2.33 14.10 -5.95
C ARG A 124 1.61 15.44 -5.76
N GLU A 125 0.27 15.44 -5.83
CA GLU A 125 -0.51 16.67 -5.93
C GLU A 125 -0.72 17.33 -4.56
N VAL A 126 -0.95 16.52 -3.51
CA VAL A 126 -1.29 17.03 -2.17
C VAL A 126 -0.05 17.07 -1.28
N LEU A 127 0.65 15.94 -1.13
CA LEU A 127 1.80 15.83 -0.22
C LEU A 127 3.10 16.38 -0.85
N ARG A 128 3.10 16.66 -2.16
CA ARG A 128 4.25 17.22 -2.88
C ARG A 128 5.52 16.38 -2.75
N LEU A 129 5.37 15.05 -2.65
CA LEU A 129 6.51 14.15 -2.61
C LEU A 129 7.23 14.14 -3.97
N HIS A 130 8.56 14.05 -3.93
CA HIS A 130 9.39 13.85 -5.10
C HIS A 130 9.34 12.39 -5.58
N GLN A 131 9.33 11.45 -4.62
CA GLN A 131 9.37 10.02 -4.92
C GLN A 131 8.76 9.18 -3.81
N ILE A 132 8.35 7.96 -4.18
CA ILE A 132 7.99 6.91 -3.24
C ILE A 132 8.78 5.63 -3.57
N TYR A 133 9.02 4.81 -2.55
CA TYR A 133 9.80 3.59 -2.67
C TYR A 133 9.12 2.42 -1.96
N ALA A 134 9.51 1.21 -2.31
CA ALA A 134 9.06 -0.01 -1.63
C ALA A 134 10.19 -1.03 -1.57
N THR A 135 10.30 -1.77 -0.46
CA THR A 135 11.13 -2.95 -0.34
C THR A 135 10.22 -4.18 -0.38
N VAL A 136 10.45 -5.06 -1.34
CA VAL A 136 9.63 -6.26 -1.55
C VAL A 136 10.51 -7.50 -1.48
N GLY A 137 10.07 -8.53 -0.76
CA GLY A 137 10.79 -9.80 -0.71
C GLY A 137 11.02 -10.36 -2.13
N ALA A 138 12.24 -10.82 -2.40
CA ALA A 138 12.63 -11.30 -3.74
C ALA A 138 11.80 -12.49 -4.21
N ASP A 139 11.19 -13.24 -3.30
CA ASP A 139 10.29 -14.35 -3.56
C ASP A 139 8.81 -13.95 -3.71
N ASN A 140 8.45 -12.69 -3.42
CA ASN A 140 7.08 -12.19 -3.58
C ASN A 140 6.82 -11.70 -5.01
N ALA A 141 6.74 -12.65 -5.94
CA ALA A 141 6.53 -12.36 -7.36
C ALA A 141 5.24 -11.57 -7.63
N ALA A 142 4.20 -11.74 -6.81
CA ALA A 142 2.94 -11.02 -6.97
C ALA A 142 3.10 -9.52 -6.69
N SER A 143 3.73 -9.16 -5.57
CA SER A 143 4.03 -7.75 -5.24
C SER A 143 5.02 -7.13 -6.20
N LEU A 144 6.09 -7.84 -6.58
CA LEU A 144 7.05 -7.34 -7.57
C LEU A 144 6.36 -7.01 -8.91
N ARG A 145 5.47 -7.88 -9.36
CA ARG A 145 4.66 -7.63 -10.58
C ARG A 145 3.72 -6.44 -10.40
N LEU A 146 3.04 -6.34 -9.25
CA LEU A 146 2.13 -5.23 -8.93
C LEU A 146 2.86 -3.89 -9.02
N PHE A 147 3.94 -3.73 -8.29
CA PHE A 147 4.71 -2.49 -8.26
C PHE A 147 5.28 -2.13 -9.65
N ARG A 148 5.78 -3.11 -10.39
CA ARG A 148 6.25 -2.89 -11.77
C ARG A 148 5.14 -2.34 -12.67
N VAL A 149 3.93 -2.93 -12.63
CA VAL A 149 2.78 -2.49 -13.43
C VAL A 149 2.29 -1.12 -12.97
N ALA A 150 2.45 -0.77 -11.68
CA ALA A 150 2.17 0.56 -11.13
C ALA A 150 3.29 1.59 -11.43
N GLY A 151 4.29 1.25 -12.26
CA GLY A 151 5.32 2.17 -12.73
C GLY A 151 6.54 2.30 -11.85
N PHE A 152 6.71 1.43 -10.84
CA PHE A 152 7.94 1.39 -10.06
C PHE A 152 9.05 0.69 -10.83
N ARG A 153 10.27 1.18 -10.67
CA ARG A 153 11.49 0.59 -11.25
C ARG A 153 12.32 -0.05 -10.16
N ARG A 154 12.91 -1.21 -10.46
CA ARG A 154 13.90 -1.83 -9.58
C ARG A 154 15.17 -0.99 -9.61
N VAL A 155 15.65 -0.61 -8.44
CA VAL A 155 16.87 0.21 -8.27
C VAL A 155 17.97 -0.53 -7.52
N GLY A 156 17.66 -1.64 -6.87
CA GLY A 156 18.66 -2.43 -6.15
C GLY A 156 18.12 -3.70 -5.53
N THR A 157 19.01 -4.38 -4.82
CA THR A 157 18.70 -5.54 -3.97
C THR A 157 19.51 -5.42 -2.70
N ARG A 158 18.87 -5.64 -1.56
CA ARG A 158 19.52 -5.79 -0.26
C ARG A 158 19.61 -7.26 0.07
N HIS A 159 20.80 -7.78 0.24
CA HIS A 159 21.00 -9.21 0.54
C HIS A 159 20.69 -9.52 2.00
N ALA A 160 20.05 -10.67 2.25
CA ALA A 160 19.69 -11.17 3.57
C ALA A 160 18.99 -10.08 4.43
N TRP A 161 18.07 -9.35 3.84
CA TRP A 161 17.47 -8.15 4.44
C TRP A 161 16.22 -8.45 5.28
N LEU A 162 15.39 -9.37 4.81
CA LEU A 162 14.13 -9.72 5.45
C LEU A 162 14.27 -11.02 6.24
N ARG A 163 13.91 -10.97 7.51
CA ARG A 163 13.87 -12.17 8.35
C ARG A 163 12.52 -12.88 8.15
N THR A 164 12.55 -14.17 7.90
CA THR A 164 11.38 -15.03 7.79
C THR A 164 11.50 -16.26 8.68
N ALA A 165 10.44 -17.03 8.84
CA ALA A 165 10.47 -18.29 9.57
C ALA A 165 11.45 -19.31 8.96
N GLN A 166 11.75 -19.19 7.67
CA GLN A 166 12.68 -20.09 6.94
C GLN A 166 14.09 -19.50 6.80
N GLY A 167 14.39 -18.38 7.47
CA GLY A 167 15.69 -17.71 7.40
C GLY A 167 15.62 -16.34 6.74
N TRP A 168 16.76 -15.86 6.29
CA TRP A 168 16.91 -14.55 5.68
C TRP A 168 16.58 -14.57 4.20
N ARG A 169 15.97 -13.50 3.72
CA ARG A 169 15.60 -13.29 2.32
C ARG A 169 16.10 -11.95 1.81
N ASP A 170 16.37 -11.88 0.52
CA ASP A 170 16.73 -10.63 -0.14
C ASP A 170 15.51 -9.71 -0.28
N GLY A 171 15.74 -8.40 -0.10
CA GLY A 171 14.78 -7.36 -0.38
C GLY A 171 15.08 -6.68 -1.73
N VAL A 172 14.10 -6.59 -2.60
CA VAL A 172 14.18 -5.85 -3.86
C VAL A 172 13.72 -4.42 -3.62
N GLU A 173 14.59 -3.45 -3.90
CA GLU A 173 14.30 -2.03 -3.80
C GLU A 173 13.63 -1.54 -5.09
N LEU A 174 12.48 -0.93 -4.93
CA LEU A 174 11.66 -0.38 -5.99
C LEU A 174 11.42 1.11 -5.77
N GLN A 175 11.44 1.91 -6.81
CA GLN A 175 11.30 3.38 -6.76
C GLN A 175 10.34 3.88 -7.83
N SER A 176 9.54 4.87 -7.49
CA SER A 176 8.73 5.64 -8.43
C SER A 176 8.98 7.12 -8.22
N LEU A 177 9.56 7.79 -9.20
CA LEU A 177 9.64 9.25 -9.25
C LEU A 177 8.25 9.78 -9.60
N LEU A 178 7.73 10.72 -8.80
CA LEU A 178 6.39 11.28 -8.96
C LEU A 178 6.38 12.49 -9.88
N ASN A 179 7.47 13.25 -9.86
CA ASN A 179 7.74 14.35 -10.77
C ASN A 179 9.07 14.05 -11.48
N PRO A 180 9.08 13.20 -12.52
CA PRO A 180 10.30 13.04 -13.28
C PRO A 180 10.63 14.43 -13.85
N ALA A 181 11.77 14.98 -13.43
CA ALA A 181 12.31 16.20 -14.03
C ALA A 181 12.31 15.95 -15.54
N SER A 182 11.78 16.88 -16.32
CA SER A 182 11.99 16.90 -17.76
C SER A 182 13.49 16.74 -17.96
N SER A 183 13.88 15.66 -18.64
CA SER A 183 15.28 15.36 -18.90
C SER A 183 15.91 16.61 -19.52
N VAL A 184 16.84 17.22 -18.78
CA VAL A 184 17.69 18.28 -19.33
C VAL A 184 18.65 17.66 -20.32
#